data_38d5a140c5071a8f060a7ca630f789a7
#
_entry.id   38d5a140c5071a8f060a7ca630f789a7
#
_cell.length_a   1.000
_cell.length_b   1.000
_cell.length_c   1.000
_cell.angle_alpha   90.00
_cell.angle_beta   90.00
_cell.angle_gamma   90.00
#
_symmetry.space_group_name_H-M   'P 1'
#
loop_
_entity.id
_entity.type
_entity.pdbx_description
1 polymer ?
#
loop_
_entity_poly.entity_id
_entity_poly.type
_entity_poly.pdbx_seq_one_letter_code
_entity_poly.pdbx_strand_id
1 'polypeptide(L)'
;MKKKRDILFLCQFFYPEYISSAQLPYDTVLALRDAGFSVGALCGYPREYAEGGKVPLKENVNGIHIHRLKYIQTGRSGFLGRIINYFSFTFHVLLHLPEIAKYRAVVVYSNPPILPWIASWAKALFGTKLVFVSYDLYPEVATVTNTLREGSMICKLMNHINKCVFRRADRVVALSSEQRDCILRTRNAADELVAVIPNWYRDEGELRDREENRFRDLTAGRFVVSYFGNMGTMQDMNTILGAIRALREEKDVFFLFAGHGNKMETLREIIASEGIENIRIFSFLHGQDFQDALAVSDCALVSLEKGATGLCVPSKTYSYMMQGIPLLAVMDECDIVRDIQSGAGLWVRNGESERLAEAIRFLRDNPEKARDMRKNCRELYLRKYTTEICTGKYVSLFRKLLQPETGEENRV
;
A
#
# COMPACT_ATOMS: atom_id res chain seq x y z
N MET A 1 12.64 -30.49 22.50
CA MET A 1 11.75 -29.44 21.94
C MET A 1 11.82 -29.52 20.40
N LYS A 2 10.66 -29.47 19.70
CA LYS A 2 10.69 -29.40 18.22
C LYS A 2 11.33 -28.08 17.81
N LYS A 3 12.21 -28.13 16.81
CA LYS A 3 12.88 -26.93 16.25
C LYS A 3 11.80 -25.96 15.77
N LYS A 4 11.82 -24.70 16.26
CA LYS A 4 10.91 -23.64 15.79
C LYS A 4 11.21 -23.31 14.32
N ARG A 5 10.16 -23.03 13.55
CA ARG A 5 10.27 -22.40 12.23
C ARG A 5 10.74 -20.95 12.38
N ASP A 6 11.18 -20.33 11.30
CA ASP A 6 11.78 -19.01 11.42
C ASP A 6 10.75 -17.88 11.49
N ILE A 7 9.88 -17.71 10.49
CA ILE A 7 9.06 -16.51 10.36
C ILE A 7 7.60 -16.85 10.04
N LEU A 8 6.65 -16.29 10.80
CA LEU A 8 5.22 -16.34 10.53
C LEU A 8 4.70 -14.97 10.14
N PHE A 9 3.95 -14.88 9.05
CA PHE A 9 3.22 -13.68 8.64
C PHE A 9 1.79 -13.72 9.15
N LEU A 10 1.36 -12.66 9.85
CA LEU A 10 -0.02 -12.43 10.28
C LEU A 10 -0.61 -11.31 9.43
N CYS A 11 -1.52 -11.63 8.52
CA CYS A 11 -2.14 -10.67 7.63
C CYS A 11 -3.58 -11.08 7.31
N GLN A 12 -4.48 -10.12 7.20
CA GLN A 12 -5.86 -10.40 6.84
C GLN A 12 -5.96 -10.87 5.39
N PHE A 13 -5.19 -10.26 4.49
CA PHE A 13 -5.11 -10.55 3.07
C PHE A 13 -3.80 -11.23 2.74
N PHE A 14 -3.87 -12.26 1.91
CA PHE A 14 -2.71 -13.02 1.45
C PHE A 14 -3.03 -13.75 0.14
N TYR A 15 -2.06 -14.45 -0.43
CA TYR A 15 -2.26 -15.29 -1.61
C TYR A 15 -3.49 -16.21 -1.47
N PRO A 16 -4.36 -16.32 -2.50
CA PRO A 16 -4.23 -15.85 -3.87
C PRO A 16 -4.90 -14.48 -4.19
N GLU A 17 -5.10 -13.61 -3.19
CA GLU A 17 -5.73 -12.31 -3.43
C GLU A 17 -4.78 -11.36 -4.20
N TYR A 18 -5.33 -10.56 -5.14
CA TYR A 18 -4.58 -9.70 -6.07
C TYR A 18 -4.41 -8.25 -5.62
N ILE A 19 -4.88 -7.87 -4.44
CA ILE A 19 -4.69 -6.51 -3.89
C ILE A 19 -3.29 -6.34 -3.31
N SER A 20 -2.77 -5.10 -3.30
CA SER A 20 -1.42 -4.79 -2.80
C SER A 20 -1.17 -5.29 -1.37
N SER A 21 -2.18 -5.20 -0.48
CA SER A 21 -2.07 -5.69 0.91
C SER A 21 -1.96 -7.23 1.02
N ALA A 22 -2.15 -7.96 -0.07
CA ALA A 22 -1.92 -9.41 -0.16
C ALA A 22 -0.63 -9.72 -0.93
N GLN A 23 -0.37 -8.99 -2.02
CA GLN A 23 0.79 -9.23 -2.89
C GLN A 23 2.10 -8.86 -2.20
N LEU A 24 2.19 -7.71 -1.53
CA LEU A 24 3.40 -7.28 -0.83
C LEU A 24 3.85 -8.26 0.26
N PRO A 25 2.98 -8.74 1.16
CA PRO A 25 3.33 -9.82 2.09
C PRO A 25 3.76 -11.10 1.39
N TYR A 26 3.08 -11.49 0.31
CA TYR A 26 3.42 -12.71 -0.42
C TYR A 26 4.80 -12.63 -1.09
N ASP A 27 5.13 -11.51 -1.75
CA ASP A 27 6.46 -11.28 -2.32
C ASP A 27 7.55 -11.30 -1.24
N THR A 28 7.29 -10.69 -0.08
CA THR A 28 8.21 -10.73 1.07
C THR A 28 8.45 -12.16 1.56
N VAL A 29 7.39 -12.95 1.67
CA VAL A 29 7.48 -14.36 2.07
C VAL A 29 8.28 -15.19 1.07
N LEU A 30 8.06 -14.98 -0.23
CA LEU A 30 8.83 -15.64 -1.29
C LEU A 30 10.33 -15.32 -1.17
N ALA A 31 10.69 -14.05 -1.04
CA ALA A 31 12.09 -13.61 -0.92
C ALA A 31 12.77 -14.17 0.35
N LEU A 32 12.04 -14.22 1.47
CA LEU A 32 12.57 -14.82 2.71
C LEU A 32 12.77 -16.34 2.57
N ARG A 33 11.82 -17.04 1.93
CA ARG A 33 11.97 -18.47 1.60
C ARG A 33 13.22 -18.72 0.74
N ASP A 34 13.39 -17.92 -0.31
CA ASP A 34 14.52 -18.04 -1.25
C ASP A 34 15.84 -17.69 -0.58
N ALA A 35 15.82 -16.87 0.47
CA ALA A 35 16.95 -16.60 1.34
C ALA A 35 17.23 -17.72 2.39
N GLY A 36 16.46 -18.82 2.38
CA GLY A 36 16.67 -20.01 3.21
C GLY A 36 15.89 -20.02 4.53
N PHE A 37 14.98 -19.08 4.78
CA PHE A 37 14.14 -19.10 5.98
C PHE A 37 12.95 -20.06 5.81
N SER A 38 12.59 -20.76 6.89
CA SER A 38 11.35 -21.50 6.97
C SER A 38 10.19 -20.53 7.30
N VAL A 39 9.29 -20.33 6.34
CA VAL A 39 8.25 -19.31 6.40
C VAL A 39 6.85 -19.92 6.43
N GLY A 40 5.90 -19.17 7.02
CA GLY A 40 4.49 -19.50 6.99
C GLY A 40 3.62 -18.25 7.05
N ALA A 41 2.33 -18.42 6.75
CA ALA A 41 1.32 -17.38 6.86
C ALA A 41 0.10 -17.89 7.62
N LEU A 42 -0.36 -17.11 8.57
CA LEU A 42 -1.66 -17.25 9.22
C LEU A 42 -2.50 -16.06 8.75
N CYS A 43 -3.47 -16.31 7.87
CA CYS A 43 -4.16 -15.26 7.13
C CYS A 43 -5.67 -15.48 7.09
N GLY A 44 -6.39 -14.49 6.59
CA GLY A 44 -7.83 -14.60 6.34
C GLY A 44 -8.13 -15.54 5.17
N TYR A 45 -9.32 -16.16 5.19
CA TYR A 45 -9.82 -16.90 4.04
C TYR A 45 -10.21 -15.91 2.93
N PRO A 46 -9.71 -16.04 1.70
CA PRO A 46 -9.96 -15.10 0.61
C PRO A 46 -11.43 -15.13 0.18
N ARG A 47 -11.97 -13.99 -0.26
CA ARG A 47 -13.35 -13.89 -0.75
C ARG A 47 -13.51 -12.88 -1.90
N GLU A 48 -13.12 -11.64 -1.70
CA GLU A 48 -13.48 -10.55 -2.62
C GLU A 48 -12.45 -10.30 -3.71
N TYR A 49 -11.18 -10.61 -3.43
CA TYR A 49 -10.04 -10.24 -4.27
C TYR A 49 -9.25 -11.44 -4.78
N ALA A 50 -9.87 -12.62 -4.84
CA ALA A 50 -9.27 -13.82 -5.37
C ALA A 50 -9.99 -14.26 -6.64
N GLU A 51 -9.24 -14.59 -7.66
CA GLU A 51 -9.73 -15.29 -8.83
C GLU A 51 -9.73 -16.79 -8.57
N GLY A 52 -10.80 -17.47 -8.97
CA GLY A 52 -10.91 -18.91 -8.86
C GLY A 52 -11.80 -19.41 -7.74
N GLY A 53 -11.87 -20.73 -7.61
CA GLY A 53 -12.76 -21.45 -6.71
C GLY A 53 -12.32 -21.48 -5.24
N LYS A 54 -12.88 -22.41 -4.48
CA LYS A 54 -12.54 -22.63 -3.06
C LYS A 54 -11.08 -23.02 -2.91
N VAL A 55 -10.35 -22.34 -2.03
CA VAL A 55 -8.98 -22.68 -1.65
C VAL A 55 -8.94 -23.50 -0.36
N PRO A 56 -7.94 -24.36 -0.15
CA PRO A 56 -7.79 -25.12 1.09
C PRO A 56 -7.56 -24.22 2.30
N LEU A 57 -8.04 -24.63 3.47
CA LEU A 57 -7.75 -23.92 4.73
C LEU A 57 -6.27 -24.04 5.12
N LYS A 58 -5.65 -25.17 4.84
CA LYS A 58 -4.23 -25.41 5.07
C LYS A 58 -3.61 -26.01 3.82
N GLU A 59 -2.52 -25.43 3.39
CA GLU A 59 -1.76 -25.92 2.25
C GLU A 59 -0.27 -25.54 2.35
N ASN A 60 0.51 -26.16 1.48
CA ASN A 60 1.90 -25.77 1.27
C ASN A 60 2.04 -25.36 -0.18
N VAL A 61 2.26 -24.06 -0.42
CA VAL A 61 2.45 -23.49 -1.76
C VAL A 61 3.89 -23.04 -1.86
N ASN A 62 4.63 -23.60 -2.81
CA ASN A 62 6.04 -23.23 -3.04
C ASN A 62 6.91 -23.26 -1.77
N GLY A 63 6.70 -24.24 -0.85
CA GLY A 63 7.43 -24.33 0.40
C GLY A 63 6.92 -23.42 1.54
N ILE A 64 5.89 -22.64 1.29
CA ILE A 64 5.26 -21.74 2.26
C ILE A 64 4.09 -22.46 2.92
N HIS A 65 4.06 -22.53 4.24
CA HIS A 65 2.94 -23.09 4.99
C HIS A 65 1.86 -22.03 5.19
N ILE A 66 0.73 -22.17 4.50
CA ILE A 66 -0.40 -21.24 4.59
C ILE A 66 -1.51 -21.85 5.42
N HIS A 67 -1.97 -21.14 6.45
CA HIS A 67 -3.14 -21.48 7.23
C HIS A 67 -4.15 -20.33 7.14
N ARG A 68 -5.30 -20.59 6.52
CA ARG A 68 -6.37 -19.61 6.32
C ARG A 68 -7.47 -19.76 7.37
N LEU A 69 -7.81 -18.66 8.01
CA LEU A 69 -8.84 -18.58 9.03
C LEU A 69 -10.15 -18.10 8.40
N LYS A 70 -11.21 -18.90 8.57
CA LYS A 70 -12.57 -18.43 8.28
C LYS A 70 -12.98 -17.44 9.35
N TYR A 71 -13.52 -16.30 8.95
CA TYR A 71 -14.01 -15.26 9.83
C TYR A 71 -15.26 -14.62 9.22
N ILE A 72 -15.97 -13.78 9.97
CA ILE A 72 -17.16 -13.09 9.46
C ILE A 72 -16.68 -12.07 8.42
N GLN A 73 -17.19 -12.19 7.20
CA GLN A 73 -16.89 -11.32 6.07
C GLN A 73 -18.19 -10.67 5.61
N THR A 74 -18.52 -9.53 6.20
CA THR A 74 -19.64 -8.69 5.75
C THR A 74 -19.18 -7.80 4.59
N GLY A 75 -20.13 -7.31 3.77
CA GLY A 75 -19.82 -6.35 2.71
C GLY A 75 -19.11 -5.11 3.26
N ARG A 76 -18.05 -4.66 2.57
CA ARG A 76 -17.15 -3.58 3.05
C ARG A 76 -17.68 -2.18 2.82
N SER A 77 -18.83 -2.02 2.20
CA SER A 77 -19.43 -0.70 1.92
C SER A 77 -19.78 0.10 3.18
N GLY A 78 -19.93 -0.56 4.34
CA GLY A 78 -20.28 0.06 5.60
C GLY A 78 -19.15 0.10 6.64
N PHE A 79 -19.12 1.13 7.48
CA PHE A 79 -18.18 1.26 8.61
C PHE A 79 -18.30 0.08 9.59
N LEU A 80 -19.54 -0.30 9.97
CA LEU A 80 -19.82 -1.41 10.88
C LEU A 80 -19.35 -2.75 10.30
N GLY A 81 -19.56 -3.00 9.01
CA GLY A 81 -19.10 -4.21 8.35
C GLY A 81 -17.59 -4.39 8.45
N ARG A 82 -16.83 -3.32 8.23
CA ARG A 82 -15.36 -3.32 8.40
C ARG A 82 -14.93 -3.63 9.83
N ILE A 83 -15.60 -3.04 10.81
CA ILE A 83 -15.33 -3.29 12.24
C ILE A 83 -15.58 -4.77 12.57
N ILE A 84 -16.71 -5.32 12.16
CA ILE A 84 -17.05 -6.74 12.40
C ILE A 84 -15.98 -7.66 11.77
N ASN A 85 -15.58 -7.38 10.52
CA ASN A 85 -14.54 -8.15 9.84
C ASN A 85 -13.21 -8.11 10.61
N TYR A 86 -12.79 -6.93 11.08
CA TYR A 86 -11.56 -6.75 11.83
C TYR A 86 -11.56 -7.50 13.18
N PHE A 87 -12.63 -7.33 13.94
CA PHE A 87 -12.74 -8.00 15.24
C PHE A 87 -12.85 -9.53 15.07
N SER A 88 -13.67 -10.00 14.12
CA SER A 88 -13.84 -11.41 13.86
C SER A 88 -12.52 -12.07 13.44
N PHE A 89 -11.79 -11.49 12.49
CA PHE A 89 -10.49 -12.00 12.07
C PHE A 89 -9.50 -12.02 13.24
N THR A 90 -9.37 -10.90 13.97
CA THR A 90 -8.44 -10.79 15.09
C THR A 90 -8.76 -11.77 16.21
N PHE A 91 -10.05 -12.02 16.49
CA PHE A 91 -10.49 -13.04 17.45
C PHE A 91 -10.06 -14.45 17.02
N HIS A 92 -10.19 -14.79 15.74
CA HIS A 92 -9.73 -16.10 15.26
C HIS A 92 -8.20 -16.22 15.34
N VAL A 93 -7.44 -15.14 15.10
CA VAL A 93 -5.98 -15.15 15.33
C VAL A 93 -5.66 -15.37 16.82
N LEU A 94 -6.41 -14.76 17.74
CA LEU A 94 -6.26 -14.98 19.19
C LEU A 94 -6.42 -16.46 19.56
N LEU A 95 -7.42 -17.16 19.00
CA LEU A 95 -7.61 -18.59 19.22
C LEU A 95 -6.44 -19.45 18.66
N HIS A 96 -5.68 -18.91 17.71
CA HIS A 96 -4.53 -19.58 17.10
C HIS A 96 -3.18 -19.08 17.64
N LEU A 97 -3.17 -18.35 18.76
CA LEU A 97 -1.93 -17.87 19.41
C LEU A 97 -0.86 -18.97 19.60
N PRO A 98 -1.21 -20.21 20.00
CA PRO A 98 -0.22 -21.29 20.13
C PRO A 98 0.48 -21.67 18.81
N GLU A 99 -0.12 -21.34 17.68
CA GLU A 99 0.53 -21.56 16.38
C GLU A 99 1.69 -20.59 16.17
N ILE A 100 1.57 -19.36 16.65
CA ILE A 100 2.64 -18.34 16.60
C ILE A 100 3.86 -18.80 17.41
N ALA A 101 3.63 -19.49 18.52
CA ALA A 101 4.70 -20.03 19.37
C ALA A 101 5.66 -21.02 18.65
N LYS A 102 5.22 -21.58 17.52
CA LYS A 102 6.03 -22.50 16.70
C LYS A 102 7.08 -21.78 15.85
N TYR A 103 7.08 -20.42 15.85
CA TYR A 103 7.97 -19.60 15.07
C TYR A 103 8.89 -18.75 15.94
N ARG A 104 10.07 -18.42 15.41
CA ARG A 104 11.06 -17.56 16.08
C ARG A 104 10.68 -16.10 15.98
N ALA A 105 10.07 -15.68 14.86
CA ALA A 105 9.58 -14.34 14.64
C ALA A 105 8.18 -14.33 14.04
N VAL A 106 7.43 -13.25 14.31
CA VAL A 106 6.14 -12.95 13.71
C VAL A 106 6.18 -11.58 13.06
N VAL A 107 5.71 -11.50 11.83
CA VAL A 107 5.44 -10.25 11.10
C VAL A 107 3.97 -9.95 11.20
N VAL A 108 3.61 -8.74 11.56
CA VAL A 108 2.22 -8.29 11.62
C VAL A 108 2.07 -6.92 10.97
N TYR A 109 0.96 -6.72 10.28
CA TYR A 109 0.63 -5.48 9.58
C TYR A 109 -0.37 -4.64 10.36
N SER A 110 -0.42 -3.33 10.10
CA SER A 110 -1.35 -2.40 10.75
C SER A 110 -2.82 -2.58 10.35
N ASN A 111 -3.13 -3.51 9.46
CA ASN A 111 -4.51 -3.81 9.03
C ASN A 111 -4.85 -5.29 9.27
N PRO A 112 -5.81 -5.60 10.17
CA PRO A 112 -6.62 -4.73 11.05
C PRO A 112 -5.81 -4.00 12.15
N PRO A 113 -6.24 -2.79 12.56
CA PRO A 113 -5.47 -1.97 13.52
C PRO A 113 -5.24 -2.59 14.89
N ILE A 114 -6.09 -3.56 15.30
CA ILE A 114 -5.97 -4.27 16.58
C ILE A 114 -5.11 -5.55 16.50
N LEU A 115 -4.82 -6.04 15.29
CA LEU A 115 -4.06 -7.27 15.09
C LEU A 115 -2.63 -7.21 15.68
N PRO A 116 -1.88 -6.10 15.56
CA PRO A 116 -0.55 -5.98 16.17
C PRO A 116 -0.55 -6.15 17.69
N TRP A 117 -1.65 -5.79 18.36
CA TRP A 117 -1.79 -5.98 19.80
C TRP A 117 -1.76 -7.46 20.18
N ILE A 118 -2.52 -8.30 19.44
CA ILE A 118 -2.53 -9.76 19.66
C ILE A 118 -1.14 -10.35 19.36
N ALA A 119 -0.48 -9.92 18.30
CA ALA A 119 0.89 -10.34 18.00
C ALA A 119 1.87 -9.95 19.14
N SER A 120 1.66 -8.81 19.79
CA SER A 120 2.48 -8.40 20.95
C SER A 120 2.31 -9.29 22.18
N TRP A 121 1.15 -9.95 22.34
CA TRP A 121 0.95 -10.96 23.38
C TRP A 121 1.73 -12.24 23.09
N ALA A 122 1.81 -12.65 21.82
CA ALA A 122 2.63 -13.79 21.45
C ALA A 122 4.10 -13.59 21.84
N LYS A 123 4.63 -12.39 21.67
CA LYS A 123 5.97 -12.06 22.16
C LYS A 123 6.06 -12.17 23.68
N ALA A 124 5.11 -11.61 24.42
CA ALA A 124 5.10 -11.62 25.88
C ALA A 124 4.98 -13.06 26.44
N LEU A 125 4.20 -13.93 25.79
CA LEU A 125 3.92 -15.29 26.27
C LEU A 125 4.96 -16.31 25.82
N PHE A 126 5.50 -16.17 24.61
CA PHE A 126 6.32 -17.22 23.96
C PHE A 126 7.72 -16.77 23.57
N GLY A 127 8.08 -15.49 23.83
CA GLY A 127 9.37 -14.94 23.45
C GLY A 127 9.60 -14.83 21.93
N THR A 128 8.54 -14.91 21.13
CA THR A 128 8.61 -14.76 19.67
C THR A 128 9.00 -13.33 19.31
N LYS A 129 10.01 -13.11 18.48
CA LYS A 129 10.40 -11.77 18.01
C LYS A 129 9.26 -11.15 17.22
N LEU A 130 8.99 -9.85 17.44
CA LEU A 130 7.87 -9.12 16.81
C LEU A 130 8.40 -8.08 15.81
N VAL A 131 8.01 -8.23 14.55
CA VAL A 131 8.21 -7.23 13.49
C VAL A 131 6.86 -6.64 13.12
N PHE A 132 6.71 -5.33 13.32
CA PHE A 132 5.50 -4.61 12.96
C PHE A 132 5.70 -3.79 11.69
N VAL A 133 4.89 -4.05 10.66
CA VAL A 133 4.88 -3.30 9.40
C VAL A 133 3.73 -2.31 9.42
N SER A 134 4.07 -1.03 9.41
CA SER A 134 3.11 0.07 9.50
C SER A 134 2.69 0.53 8.10
N TYR A 135 1.58 -0.01 7.56
CA TYR A 135 1.00 0.52 6.33
C TYR A 135 0.32 1.86 6.57
N ASP A 136 -0.46 1.94 7.65
CA ASP A 136 -1.16 3.13 8.07
C ASP A 136 -0.89 3.41 9.56
N LEU A 137 -0.72 4.68 9.93
CA LEU A 137 -0.58 5.09 11.33
C LEU A 137 -1.95 5.40 11.93
N TYR A 138 -2.44 4.51 12.77
CA TYR A 138 -3.63 4.72 13.58
C TYR A 138 -3.25 5.21 14.98
N PRO A 139 -4.06 6.07 15.62
CA PRO A 139 -5.34 6.63 15.16
C PRO A 139 -5.24 7.81 14.19
N GLU A 140 -4.04 8.31 13.88
CA GLU A 140 -3.80 9.55 13.14
C GLU A 140 -4.51 9.56 11.77
N VAL A 141 -4.45 8.46 11.01
CA VAL A 141 -5.20 8.31 9.74
C VAL A 141 -6.70 8.55 9.95
N ALA A 142 -7.28 8.02 11.01
CA ALA A 142 -8.71 8.17 11.29
C ALA A 142 -9.07 9.58 11.79
N THR A 143 -8.14 10.29 12.42
CA THR A 143 -8.36 11.68 12.89
C THR A 143 -8.22 12.68 11.76
N VAL A 144 -7.21 12.56 10.90
CA VAL A 144 -7.02 13.41 9.71
C VAL A 144 -8.20 13.29 8.74
N THR A 145 -8.78 12.10 8.61
CA THR A 145 -9.97 11.88 7.77
C THR A 145 -11.29 12.24 8.46
N ASN A 146 -11.27 12.81 9.65
CA ASN A 146 -12.45 13.10 10.48
C ASN A 146 -13.37 11.87 10.74
N THR A 147 -12.85 10.65 10.52
CA THR A 147 -13.57 9.40 10.82
C THR A 147 -13.61 9.14 12.32
N LEU A 148 -12.62 9.65 13.06
CA LEU A 148 -12.51 9.54 14.50
C LEU A 148 -12.19 10.90 15.11
N ARG A 149 -12.98 11.32 16.11
CA ARG A 149 -12.71 12.55 16.83
C ARG A 149 -11.45 12.40 17.67
N GLU A 150 -10.52 13.35 17.57
CA GLU A 150 -9.35 13.44 18.43
C GLU A 150 -9.75 13.48 19.91
N GLY A 151 -8.99 12.76 20.75
CA GLY A 151 -9.29 12.68 22.19
C GLY A 151 -10.47 11.80 22.59
N SER A 152 -11.21 11.19 21.63
CA SER A 152 -12.27 10.23 21.93
C SER A 152 -11.75 9.00 22.67
N MET A 153 -12.64 8.28 23.37
CA MET A 153 -12.27 7.03 24.07
C MET A 153 -11.64 6.00 23.12
N ILE A 154 -12.15 5.90 21.88
CA ILE A 154 -11.60 5.00 20.87
C ILE A 154 -10.17 5.44 20.49
N CYS A 155 -9.94 6.73 20.29
CA CYS A 155 -8.61 7.27 20.01
C CYS A 155 -7.63 6.98 21.15
N LYS A 156 -8.05 7.18 22.40
CA LYS A 156 -7.25 6.85 23.61
C LYS A 156 -6.93 5.35 23.68
N LEU A 157 -7.91 4.50 23.42
CA LEU A 157 -7.71 3.04 23.37
C LEU A 157 -6.72 2.64 22.29
N MET A 158 -6.85 3.17 21.06
CA MET A 158 -5.92 2.89 19.96
C MET A 158 -4.50 3.37 20.29
N ASN A 159 -4.35 4.54 20.92
CA ASN A 159 -3.06 5.02 21.39
C ASN A 159 -2.46 4.11 22.47
N HIS A 160 -3.28 3.58 23.38
CA HIS A 160 -2.82 2.62 24.38
C HIS A 160 -2.35 1.31 23.72
N ILE A 161 -3.12 0.77 22.77
CA ILE A 161 -2.75 -0.41 22.01
C ILE A 161 -1.41 -0.18 21.29
N ASN A 162 -1.27 0.92 20.58
CA ASN A 162 -0.03 1.26 19.89
C ASN A 162 1.15 1.35 20.85
N LYS A 163 0.99 2.04 21.98
CA LYS A 163 2.04 2.11 23.02
C LYS A 163 2.50 0.72 23.45
N CYS A 164 1.57 -0.22 23.62
CA CYS A 164 1.90 -1.61 23.97
C CYS A 164 2.66 -2.32 22.85
N VAL A 165 2.24 -2.13 21.59
CA VAL A 165 2.87 -2.74 20.41
C VAL A 165 4.29 -2.21 20.23
N PHE A 166 4.47 -0.89 20.16
CA PHE A 166 5.78 -0.26 19.94
C PHE A 166 6.80 -0.59 21.04
N ARG A 167 6.36 -0.68 22.28
CA ARG A 167 7.22 -1.10 23.40
C ARG A 167 7.69 -2.56 23.32
N ARG A 168 6.94 -3.41 22.64
CA ARG A 168 7.25 -4.83 22.50
C ARG A 168 7.86 -5.20 21.15
N ALA A 169 7.72 -4.37 20.15
CA ALA A 169 8.29 -4.63 18.83
C ALA A 169 9.83 -4.75 18.90
N ASP A 170 10.38 -5.72 18.22
CA ASP A 170 11.84 -5.84 18.02
C ASP A 170 12.28 -5.01 16.83
N ARG A 171 11.40 -4.87 15.82
CA ARG A 171 11.58 -3.96 14.69
C ARG A 171 10.23 -3.44 14.22
N VAL A 172 10.24 -2.22 13.73
CA VAL A 172 9.12 -1.58 13.05
C VAL A 172 9.57 -1.23 11.64
N VAL A 173 8.73 -1.52 10.64
CA VAL A 173 8.97 -1.11 9.27
C VAL A 173 8.04 0.04 8.94
N ALA A 174 8.61 1.18 8.61
CA ALA A 174 7.95 2.35 8.05
C ALA A 174 8.11 2.35 6.53
N LEU A 175 7.15 2.90 5.79
CA LEU A 175 7.14 2.89 4.33
C LEU A 175 7.86 4.10 3.70
N SER A 176 8.12 5.14 4.49
CA SER A 176 8.83 6.35 4.07
C SER A 176 9.58 6.98 5.23
N SER A 177 10.48 7.93 4.93
CA SER A 177 11.20 8.67 5.97
C SER A 177 10.26 9.54 6.81
N GLU A 178 9.24 10.16 6.20
CA GLU A 178 8.25 10.95 6.92
C GLU A 178 7.43 10.08 7.89
N GLN A 179 7.09 8.85 7.48
CA GLN A 179 6.39 7.92 8.36
C GLN A 179 7.28 7.50 9.53
N ARG A 180 8.57 7.22 9.27
CA ARG A 180 9.55 6.95 10.32
C ARG A 180 9.63 8.11 11.30
N ASP A 181 9.81 9.34 10.82
CA ASP A 181 9.91 10.53 11.66
C ASP A 181 8.63 10.77 12.48
N CYS A 182 7.47 10.52 11.87
CA CYS A 182 6.19 10.55 12.57
C CYS A 182 6.14 9.51 13.72
N ILE A 183 6.58 8.28 13.46
CA ILE A 183 6.67 7.21 14.47
C ILE A 183 7.63 7.61 15.59
N LEU A 184 8.85 8.03 15.27
CA LEU A 184 9.83 8.43 16.28
C LEU A 184 9.27 9.52 17.20
N ARG A 185 8.67 10.54 16.63
CA ARG A 185 8.09 11.68 17.36
C ARG A 185 6.86 11.30 18.18
N THR A 186 5.90 10.56 17.59
CA THR A 186 4.58 10.32 18.23
C THR A 186 4.57 9.09 19.13
N ARG A 187 5.46 8.14 18.93
CA ARG A 187 5.56 6.90 19.72
C ARG A 187 6.75 6.90 20.68
N ASN A 188 7.59 7.94 20.66
CA ASN A 188 8.85 8.01 21.40
C ASN A 188 9.68 6.72 21.18
N ALA A 189 9.76 6.28 19.92
CA ALA A 189 10.48 5.08 19.53
C ALA A 189 11.97 5.38 19.37
N ALA A 190 12.84 4.42 19.70
CA ALA A 190 14.25 4.52 19.40
C ALA A 190 14.52 4.45 17.91
N ASP A 191 15.57 5.13 17.46
CA ASP A 191 15.93 5.21 16.03
C ASP A 191 16.18 3.83 15.42
N GLU A 192 16.90 2.98 16.13
CA GLU A 192 17.28 1.64 15.70
C GLU A 192 16.08 0.68 15.61
N LEU A 193 14.96 1.04 16.23
CA LEU A 193 13.73 0.25 16.17
C LEU A 193 13.08 0.33 14.80
N VAL A 194 13.20 1.48 14.09
CA VAL A 194 12.42 1.77 12.90
C VAL A 194 13.29 1.70 11.64
N ALA A 195 13.00 0.73 10.78
CA ALA A 195 13.61 0.60 9.46
C ALA A 195 12.66 1.18 8.38
N VAL A 196 13.22 1.86 7.38
CA VAL A 196 12.45 2.34 6.23
C VAL A 196 12.58 1.33 5.09
N ILE A 197 11.44 0.70 4.75
CA ILE A 197 11.34 -0.19 3.59
C ILE A 197 10.10 0.24 2.81
N PRO A 198 10.26 0.90 1.65
CA PRO A 198 9.12 1.35 0.85
C PRO A 198 8.35 0.16 0.28
N ASN A 199 7.11 0.40 -0.11
CA ASN A 199 6.37 -0.51 -0.94
C ASN A 199 7.00 -0.60 -2.33
N TRP A 200 6.57 -1.59 -3.10
CA TRP A 200 7.03 -1.85 -4.46
C TRP A 200 5.86 -2.32 -5.34
N TYR A 201 6.16 -2.53 -6.59
CA TYR A 201 5.31 -3.28 -7.50
C TYR A 201 6.17 -4.33 -8.20
N ARG A 202 5.57 -5.46 -8.60
CA ARG A 202 6.29 -6.50 -9.34
C ARG A 202 6.56 -6.00 -10.75
N ASP A 203 7.80 -6.15 -11.22
CA ASP A 203 8.11 -5.84 -12.61
C ASP A 203 7.49 -6.90 -13.52
N GLU A 204 6.58 -6.50 -14.37
CA GLU A 204 5.93 -7.37 -15.34
C GLU A 204 6.64 -7.39 -16.70
N GLY A 205 7.79 -6.73 -16.80
CA GLY A 205 8.64 -6.71 -17.99
C GLY A 205 8.22 -5.68 -19.02
N GLU A 206 8.00 -6.12 -20.26
CA GLU A 206 7.76 -5.21 -21.38
C GLU A 206 6.46 -4.41 -21.25
N LEU A 207 6.57 -3.13 -21.60
CA LEU A 207 5.42 -2.24 -21.75
C LEU A 207 4.50 -2.75 -22.85
N ARG A 208 3.22 -2.86 -22.57
CA ARG A 208 2.24 -3.29 -23.57
C ARG A 208 2.08 -2.26 -24.67
N ASP A 209 1.78 -2.76 -25.86
CA ASP A 209 1.46 -1.91 -26.98
C ASP A 209 0.10 -1.23 -26.78
N ARG A 210 0.01 0.04 -27.15
CA ARG A 210 -1.24 0.81 -27.16
C ARG A 210 -2.20 0.33 -28.25
N GLU A 211 -1.69 -0.28 -29.31
CA GLU A 211 -2.48 -0.66 -30.47
C GLU A 211 -3.30 -1.95 -30.26
N GLU A 212 -2.81 -2.88 -29.44
CA GLU A 212 -3.51 -4.10 -29.04
C GLU A 212 -4.15 -3.98 -27.67
N ASN A 213 -4.98 -2.96 -27.43
CA ASN A 213 -5.42 -2.56 -26.11
C ASN A 213 -6.92 -2.28 -26.07
N ARG A 214 -7.63 -2.80 -25.07
CA ARG A 214 -9.07 -2.60 -24.92
C ARG A 214 -9.51 -1.14 -24.77
N PHE A 215 -8.62 -0.26 -24.33
CA PHE A 215 -8.90 1.17 -24.16
C PHE A 215 -8.50 1.99 -25.38
N ARG A 216 -7.99 1.37 -26.44
CA ARG A 216 -7.50 2.05 -27.65
C ARG A 216 -8.52 3.02 -28.22
N ASP A 217 -9.72 2.54 -28.54
CA ASP A 217 -10.76 3.38 -29.19
C ASP A 217 -11.23 4.52 -28.28
N LEU A 218 -11.23 4.27 -26.97
CA LEU A 218 -11.59 5.27 -25.96
C LEU A 218 -10.53 6.37 -25.82
N THR A 219 -9.27 6.06 -26.08
CA THR A 219 -8.12 6.97 -25.81
C THR A 219 -7.45 7.48 -27.09
N ALA A 220 -7.88 7.03 -28.26
CA ALA A 220 -7.27 7.36 -29.56
C ALA A 220 -7.16 8.89 -29.77
N GLY A 221 -5.94 9.33 -30.08
CA GLY A 221 -5.65 10.73 -30.36
C GLY A 221 -5.75 11.70 -29.16
N ARG A 222 -5.88 11.16 -27.93
CA ARG A 222 -6.00 11.98 -26.70
C ARG A 222 -4.83 11.76 -25.77
N PHE A 223 -4.50 12.81 -25.01
CA PHE A 223 -3.57 12.75 -23.89
C PHE A 223 -4.28 12.17 -22.66
N VAL A 224 -3.85 11.01 -22.18
CA VAL A 224 -4.54 10.23 -21.15
C VAL A 224 -3.94 10.50 -19.77
N VAL A 225 -4.76 11.06 -18.90
CA VAL A 225 -4.47 11.29 -17.47
C VAL A 225 -5.14 10.21 -16.64
N SER A 226 -4.38 9.38 -15.96
CA SER A 226 -4.90 8.20 -15.29
C SER A 226 -4.92 8.30 -13.78
N TYR A 227 -5.92 7.64 -13.16
CA TYR A 227 -5.98 7.41 -11.72
C TYR A 227 -6.52 6.01 -11.43
N PHE A 228 -5.70 5.12 -10.88
CA PHE A 228 -6.11 3.75 -10.57
C PHE A 228 -5.97 3.42 -9.10
N GLY A 229 -7.05 2.90 -8.49
CA GLY A 229 -7.07 2.43 -7.12
C GLY A 229 -8.08 3.14 -6.21
N ASN A 230 -7.79 3.22 -4.92
CA ASN A 230 -8.71 3.78 -3.94
C ASN A 230 -8.93 5.29 -4.14
N MET A 231 -10.20 5.71 -4.27
CA MET A 231 -10.70 7.09 -4.22
C MET A 231 -11.39 7.30 -2.88
N GLY A 232 -10.64 7.14 -1.81
CA GLY A 232 -11.13 7.19 -0.44
C GLY A 232 -10.87 8.51 0.26
N THR A 233 -11.15 8.55 1.57
CA THR A 233 -11.01 9.76 2.41
C THR A 233 -9.59 10.31 2.49
N MET A 234 -8.57 9.46 2.30
CA MET A 234 -7.17 9.89 2.36
C MET A 234 -6.64 10.51 1.05
N GLN A 235 -7.43 10.50 -0.02
CA GLN A 235 -7.04 11.03 -1.32
C GLN A 235 -7.69 12.39 -1.58
N ASP A 236 -6.88 13.37 -2.00
CA ASP A 236 -7.36 14.69 -2.42
C ASP A 236 -8.02 14.61 -3.80
N MET A 237 -9.31 14.25 -3.80
CA MET A 237 -10.11 14.23 -5.02
C MET A 237 -10.65 15.61 -5.38
N ASN A 238 -10.65 16.58 -4.45
CA ASN A 238 -11.15 17.93 -4.71
C ASN A 238 -10.22 18.70 -5.64
N THR A 239 -8.92 18.67 -5.39
CA THR A 239 -7.92 19.29 -6.27
C THR A 239 -7.95 18.66 -7.66
N ILE A 240 -8.09 17.32 -7.74
CA ILE A 240 -8.21 16.60 -9.01
C ILE A 240 -9.49 16.99 -9.75
N LEU A 241 -10.64 17.05 -9.08
CA LEU A 241 -11.91 17.46 -9.67
C LEU A 241 -11.85 18.90 -10.21
N GLY A 242 -11.20 19.81 -9.49
CA GLY A 242 -10.98 21.17 -9.96
C GLY A 242 -10.18 21.22 -11.26
N ALA A 243 -9.12 20.41 -11.39
CA ALA A 243 -8.35 20.30 -12.64
C ALA A 243 -9.16 19.68 -13.79
N ILE A 244 -10.01 18.66 -13.50
CA ILE A 244 -10.93 18.08 -14.49
C ILE A 244 -11.88 19.17 -15.02
N ARG A 245 -12.45 19.98 -14.14
CA ARG A 245 -13.33 21.11 -14.52
C ARG A 245 -12.62 22.13 -15.40
N ALA A 246 -11.36 22.48 -15.06
CA ALA A 246 -10.54 23.42 -15.82
C ALA A 246 -10.22 22.91 -17.24
N LEU A 247 -10.19 21.58 -17.43
CA LEU A 247 -9.84 20.92 -18.69
C LEU A 247 -11.06 20.32 -19.43
N ARG A 248 -12.30 20.57 -18.97
CA ARG A 248 -13.49 19.91 -19.51
C ARG A 248 -13.76 20.20 -20.99
N GLU A 249 -13.36 21.37 -21.50
CA GLU A 249 -13.53 21.78 -22.89
C GLU A 249 -12.40 21.31 -23.81
N GLU A 250 -11.31 20.74 -23.24
CA GLU A 250 -10.15 20.26 -23.97
C GLU A 250 -10.38 18.81 -24.41
N LYS A 251 -10.87 18.63 -25.64
CA LYS A 251 -11.27 17.32 -26.18
C LYS A 251 -10.09 16.36 -26.39
N ASP A 252 -8.90 16.88 -26.49
CA ASP A 252 -7.65 16.16 -26.62
C ASP A 252 -7.04 15.69 -25.29
N VAL A 253 -7.66 16.06 -24.14
CA VAL A 253 -7.33 15.54 -22.82
C VAL A 253 -8.41 14.57 -22.37
N PHE A 254 -8.02 13.39 -21.88
CA PHE A 254 -8.94 12.36 -21.42
C PHE A 254 -8.53 11.81 -20.06
N PHE A 255 -9.48 11.76 -19.13
CA PHE A 255 -9.28 11.20 -17.80
C PHE A 255 -9.77 9.75 -17.75
N LEU A 256 -8.86 8.82 -17.50
CA LEU A 256 -9.13 7.39 -17.35
C LEU A 256 -8.98 6.99 -15.89
N PHE A 257 -10.10 6.83 -15.19
CA PHE A 257 -10.12 6.48 -13.79
C PHE A 257 -10.67 5.08 -13.58
N ALA A 258 -10.11 4.35 -12.62
CA ALA A 258 -10.62 3.05 -12.22
C ALA A 258 -10.34 2.77 -10.74
N GLY A 259 -11.29 2.16 -10.05
CA GLY A 259 -11.06 1.81 -8.65
C GLY A 259 -12.31 1.64 -7.82
N HIS A 260 -12.18 2.01 -6.55
CA HIS A 260 -13.24 1.98 -5.54
C HIS A 260 -12.98 3.08 -4.52
N GLY A 261 -13.90 3.26 -3.59
CA GLY A 261 -13.74 4.22 -2.50
C GLY A 261 -14.99 5.08 -2.30
N ASN A 262 -15.09 5.67 -1.12
CA ASN A 262 -16.28 6.43 -0.74
C ASN A 262 -16.45 7.77 -1.50
N LYS A 263 -15.38 8.30 -2.10
CA LYS A 263 -15.46 9.53 -2.93
C LYS A 263 -15.79 9.22 -4.40
N MET A 264 -15.75 7.96 -4.83
CA MET A 264 -15.96 7.60 -6.24
C MET A 264 -17.38 7.89 -6.73
N GLU A 265 -18.39 7.55 -5.93
CA GLU A 265 -19.79 7.78 -6.32
C GLU A 265 -20.12 9.27 -6.38
N THR A 266 -19.69 10.02 -5.37
CA THR A 266 -19.82 11.50 -5.39
C THR A 266 -19.13 12.11 -6.62
N LEU A 267 -17.95 11.60 -6.99
CA LEU A 267 -17.27 12.07 -8.19
C LEU A 267 -18.08 11.78 -9.47
N ARG A 268 -18.68 10.58 -9.57
CA ARG A 268 -19.56 10.21 -10.70
C ARG A 268 -20.79 11.12 -10.81
N GLU A 269 -21.44 11.37 -9.66
CA GLU A 269 -22.61 12.26 -9.59
C GLU A 269 -22.27 13.69 -10.05
N ILE A 270 -21.14 14.23 -9.60
CA ILE A 270 -20.68 15.57 -10.01
C ILE A 270 -20.38 15.60 -11.51
N ILE A 271 -19.63 14.62 -12.03
CA ILE A 271 -19.29 14.53 -13.45
C ILE A 271 -20.56 14.48 -14.32
N ALA A 272 -21.54 13.67 -13.92
CA ALA A 272 -22.80 13.55 -14.63
C ALA A 272 -23.63 14.83 -14.56
N SER A 273 -23.73 15.47 -13.39
CA SER A 273 -24.51 16.70 -13.20
C SER A 273 -23.92 17.91 -13.92
N GLU A 274 -22.59 17.95 -14.07
CA GLU A 274 -21.89 19.05 -14.76
C GLU A 274 -21.66 18.77 -16.26
N GLY A 275 -22.08 17.61 -16.76
CA GLY A 275 -21.93 17.23 -18.17
C GLY A 275 -20.47 17.11 -18.64
N ILE A 276 -19.56 16.65 -17.77
CA ILE A 276 -18.15 16.50 -18.11
C ILE A 276 -17.97 15.21 -18.94
N GLU A 277 -17.57 15.34 -20.21
CA GLU A 277 -17.53 14.25 -21.17
C GLU A 277 -16.16 13.60 -21.34
N ASN A 278 -15.09 14.31 -20.99
CA ASN A 278 -13.69 13.86 -21.20
C ASN A 278 -13.15 12.96 -20.07
N ILE A 279 -14.02 12.26 -19.37
CA ILE A 279 -13.66 11.32 -18.30
C ILE A 279 -14.48 10.04 -18.37
N ARG A 280 -13.85 8.91 -18.02
CA ARG A 280 -14.55 7.64 -17.72
C ARG A 280 -14.02 7.05 -16.42
N ILE A 281 -14.95 6.57 -15.60
CA ILE A 281 -14.65 5.92 -14.31
C ILE A 281 -15.11 4.47 -14.35
N PHE A 282 -14.15 3.56 -14.34
CA PHE A 282 -14.39 2.13 -14.30
C PHE A 282 -14.41 1.63 -12.84
N SER A 283 -14.93 0.43 -12.62
CA SER A 283 -14.71 -0.32 -11.40
C SER A 283 -13.22 -0.72 -11.28
N PHE A 284 -12.86 -1.37 -10.18
CA PHE A 284 -11.48 -1.82 -9.96
C PHE A 284 -11.00 -2.73 -11.10
N LEU A 285 -9.88 -2.35 -11.71
CA LEU A 285 -9.22 -3.11 -12.76
C LEU A 285 -8.12 -3.99 -12.18
N HIS A 286 -7.97 -5.20 -12.69
CA HIS A 286 -6.92 -6.15 -12.30
C HIS A 286 -6.45 -6.96 -13.52
N GLY A 287 -5.33 -7.68 -13.35
CA GLY A 287 -4.77 -8.52 -14.42
C GLY A 287 -4.55 -7.74 -15.71
N GLN A 288 -4.95 -8.34 -16.83
CA GLN A 288 -4.78 -7.78 -18.19
C GLN A 288 -5.40 -6.40 -18.33
N ASP A 289 -6.63 -6.20 -17.83
CA ASP A 289 -7.33 -4.91 -17.92
C ASP A 289 -6.57 -3.76 -17.24
N PHE A 290 -5.90 -4.05 -16.13
CA PHE A 290 -5.07 -3.07 -15.45
C PHE A 290 -3.81 -2.74 -16.23
N GLN A 291 -3.17 -3.74 -16.83
CA GLN A 291 -1.99 -3.53 -17.69
C GLN A 291 -2.36 -2.72 -18.94
N ASP A 292 -3.49 -3.01 -19.55
CA ASP A 292 -4.00 -2.26 -20.69
C ASP A 292 -4.27 -0.79 -20.32
N ALA A 293 -4.85 -0.54 -19.15
CA ALA A 293 -5.09 0.82 -18.66
C ALA A 293 -3.77 1.58 -18.37
N LEU A 294 -2.76 0.91 -17.82
CA LEU A 294 -1.44 1.49 -17.63
C LEU A 294 -0.77 1.83 -18.97
N ALA A 295 -0.87 0.95 -19.97
CA ALA A 295 -0.20 1.13 -21.26
C ALA A 295 -0.72 2.34 -22.05
N VAL A 296 -2.01 2.70 -21.93
CA VAL A 296 -2.57 3.89 -22.59
C VAL A 296 -2.33 5.19 -21.84
N SER A 297 -1.80 5.16 -20.62
CA SER A 297 -1.61 6.33 -19.75
C SER A 297 -0.44 7.19 -20.21
N ASP A 298 -0.65 8.49 -20.39
CA ASP A 298 0.41 9.47 -20.67
C ASP A 298 1.01 10.04 -19.40
N CYS A 299 0.20 10.28 -18.39
CA CYS A 299 0.62 10.59 -17.02
C CYS A 299 -0.38 10.00 -16.01
N ALA A 300 0.02 9.91 -14.75
CA ALA A 300 -0.80 9.35 -13.71
C ALA A 300 -0.84 10.21 -12.44
N LEU A 301 -2.03 10.34 -11.89
CA LEU A 301 -2.29 11.12 -10.68
C LEU A 301 -2.07 10.27 -9.42
N VAL A 302 -1.35 10.86 -8.48
CA VAL A 302 -1.16 10.32 -7.13
C VAL A 302 -1.51 11.41 -6.14
N SER A 303 -2.44 11.16 -5.22
CA SER A 303 -2.85 12.17 -4.26
C SER A 303 -2.94 11.64 -2.83
N LEU A 304 -2.66 12.53 -1.89
CA LEU A 304 -3.00 12.40 -0.48
C LEU A 304 -3.65 13.71 -0.01
N GLU A 305 -4.55 13.60 0.96
CA GLU A 305 -5.10 14.77 1.65
C GLU A 305 -4.00 15.53 2.40
N LYS A 306 -4.20 16.83 2.57
CA LYS A 306 -3.31 17.67 3.37
C LYS A 306 -3.17 17.11 4.78
N GLY A 307 -1.94 16.98 5.26
CA GLY A 307 -1.61 16.41 6.56
C GLY A 307 -1.64 14.87 6.62
N ALA A 308 -1.89 14.18 5.50
CA ALA A 308 -1.85 12.71 5.44
C ALA A 308 -0.45 12.16 5.17
N THR A 309 0.48 13.00 4.74
CA THR A 309 1.88 12.65 4.50
C THR A 309 2.53 12.17 5.81
N GLY A 310 3.25 11.05 5.72
CA GLY A 310 3.82 10.37 6.88
C GLY A 310 2.83 9.49 7.67
N LEU A 311 1.54 9.48 7.33
CA LEU A 311 0.55 8.58 7.94
C LEU A 311 0.29 7.33 7.12
N CYS A 312 0.37 7.45 5.80
CA CYS A 312 0.27 6.36 4.83
C CYS A 312 1.06 6.70 3.56
N VAL A 313 1.22 5.71 2.67
CA VAL A 313 1.91 5.89 1.39
C VAL A 313 1.01 5.36 0.27
N PRO A 314 0.79 6.12 -0.82
CA PRO A 314 -0.05 5.70 -1.92
C PRO A 314 0.64 4.61 -2.76
N SER A 315 0.19 3.37 -2.62
CA SER A 315 0.80 2.19 -3.27
C SER A 315 0.76 2.23 -4.81
N LYS A 316 -0.20 2.94 -5.40
CA LYS A 316 -0.33 3.11 -6.87
C LYS A 316 0.90 3.76 -7.52
N THR A 317 1.64 4.55 -6.78
CA THR A 317 2.89 5.19 -7.21
C THR A 317 3.85 4.19 -7.86
N TYR A 318 3.99 3.02 -7.27
CA TYR A 318 4.98 2.03 -7.70
C TYR A 318 4.59 1.31 -8.99
N SER A 319 3.29 1.07 -9.24
CA SER A 319 2.82 0.51 -10.51
C SER A 319 2.97 1.50 -11.67
N TYR A 320 2.76 2.79 -11.41
CA TYR A 320 2.98 3.82 -12.41
C TYR A 320 4.48 3.98 -12.73
N MET A 321 5.33 3.99 -11.70
CA MET A 321 6.79 4.06 -11.89
C MET A 321 7.31 2.83 -12.64
N MET A 322 6.77 1.63 -12.34
CA MET A 322 7.14 0.39 -13.04
C MET A 322 6.88 0.51 -14.54
N GLN A 323 5.76 1.10 -14.94
CA GLN A 323 5.42 1.34 -16.34
C GLN A 323 6.09 2.60 -16.94
N GLY A 324 6.89 3.32 -16.16
CA GLY A 324 7.51 4.57 -16.61
C GLY A 324 6.48 5.67 -16.90
N ILE A 325 5.33 5.68 -16.23
CA ILE A 325 4.31 6.71 -16.42
C ILE A 325 4.69 7.94 -15.58
N PRO A 326 4.86 9.14 -16.18
CA PRO A 326 5.13 10.37 -15.43
C PRO A 326 4.10 10.63 -14.36
N LEU A 327 4.54 10.96 -13.15
CA LEU A 327 3.66 11.17 -12.01
C LEU A 327 3.27 12.63 -11.84
N LEU A 328 1.98 12.86 -11.59
CA LEU A 328 1.45 14.13 -11.11
C LEU A 328 1.05 13.95 -9.64
N ALA A 329 1.89 14.40 -8.72
CA ALA A 329 1.66 14.26 -7.29
C ALA A 329 0.90 15.45 -6.72
N VAL A 330 -0.20 15.19 -6.02
CA VAL A 330 -1.02 16.19 -5.31
C VAL A 330 -1.01 15.84 -3.82
N MET A 331 -0.07 16.40 -3.07
CA MET A 331 0.13 16.10 -1.65
C MET A 331 1.13 17.06 -1.02
N ASP A 332 1.31 16.98 0.31
CA ASP A 332 2.40 17.65 0.99
C ASP A 332 3.77 17.06 0.56
N GLU A 333 4.83 17.84 0.73
CA GLU A 333 6.20 17.41 0.39
C GLU A 333 6.61 16.15 1.16
N CYS A 334 7.19 15.18 0.46
CA CYS A 334 7.61 13.88 1.02
C CYS A 334 8.67 13.19 0.14
N ASP A 335 9.14 12.00 0.56
CA ASP A 335 10.10 11.18 -0.20
C ASP A 335 9.65 10.96 -1.65
N ILE A 336 8.37 10.60 -1.85
CA ILE A 336 7.81 10.40 -3.20
C ILE A 336 7.89 11.70 -4.02
N VAL A 337 7.55 12.84 -3.42
CA VAL A 337 7.62 14.15 -4.10
C VAL A 337 9.06 14.46 -4.48
N ARG A 338 10.02 14.30 -3.56
CA ARG A 338 11.44 14.51 -3.84
C ARG A 338 11.97 13.59 -4.94
N ASP A 339 11.55 12.32 -4.92
CA ASP A 339 11.94 11.36 -5.93
C ASP A 339 11.39 11.69 -7.32
N ILE A 340 10.13 12.08 -7.44
CA ILE A 340 9.55 12.44 -8.75
C ILE A 340 10.06 13.78 -9.28
N GLN A 341 10.36 14.73 -8.40
CA GLN A 341 10.97 16.01 -8.80
C GLN A 341 12.38 15.86 -9.37
N SER A 342 13.04 14.70 -9.17
CA SER A 342 14.31 14.38 -9.84
C SER A 342 14.17 14.10 -11.34
N GLY A 343 13.00 14.39 -11.93
CA GLY A 343 12.71 14.26 -13.35
C GLY A 343 11.72 13.17 -13.72
N ALA A 344 11.07 12.53 -12.74
CA ALA A 344 10.10 11.45 -12.98
C ALA A 344 8.63 11.94 -12.99
N GLY A 345 8.40 13.23 -12.77
CA GLY A 345 7.06 13.81 -12.73
C GLY A 345 7.03 15.24 -12.23
N LEU A 346 5.83 15.72 -11.91
CA LEU A 346 5.56 17.07 -11.42
C LEU A 346 4.79 17.01 -10.10
N TRP A 347 4.95 18.03 -9.28
CA TRP A 347 4.31 18.14 -7.97
C TRP A 347 3.48 19.41 -7.88
N VAL A 348 2.30 19.26 -7.26
CA VAL A 348 1.33 20.32 -7.03
C VAL A 348 0.83 20.20 -5.58
N ARG A 349 0.63 21.31 -4.91
CA ARG A 349 0.07 21.34 -3.56
C ARG A 349 -1.43 21.09 -3.56
N ASN A 350 -1.94 20.58 -2.45
CA ASN A 350 -3.38 20.46 -2.23
C ASN A 350 -4.08 21.81 -2.41
N GLY A 351 -5.21 21.80 -3.13
CA GLY A 351 -6.01 22.99 -3.45
C GLY A 351 -5.57 23.75 -4.70
N GLU A 352 -4.42 23.46 -5.29
CA GLU A 352 -3.90 24.16 -6.48
C GLU A 352 -4.40 23.52 -7.79
N SER A 353 -5.70 23.46 -7.99
CA SER A 353 -6.32 22.78 -9.15
C SER A 353 -5.88 23.33 -10.50
N GLU A 354 -5.74 24.67 -10.64
CA GLU A 354 -5.29 25.29 -11.88
C GLU A 354 -3.84 24.90 -12.21
N ARG A 355 -2.96 24.85 -11.20
CA ARG A 355 -1.58 24.37 -11.41
C ARG A 355 -1.54 22.91 -11.83
N LEU A 356 -2.46 22.08 -11.33
CA LEU A 356 -2.56 20.71 -11.79
C LEU A 356 -3.01 20.65 -13.26
N ALA A 357 -3.96 21.49 -13.66
CA ALA A 357 -4.37 21.60 -15.07
C ALA A 357 -3.22 22.11 -15.95
N GLU A 358 -2.47 23.10 -15.50
CA GLU A 358 -1.27 23.61 -16.20
C GLU A 358 -0.20 22.51 -16.35
N ALA A 359 0.03 21.70 -15.32
CA ALA A 359 0.96 20.57 -15.37
C ALA A 359 0.54 19.50 -16.38
N ILE A 360 -0.78 19.24 -16.51
CA ILE A 360 -1.32 18.33 -17.51
C ILE A 360 -1.09 18.91 -18.92
N ARG A 361 -1.43 20.18 -19.15
CA ARG A 361 -1.19 20.86 -20.43
C ARG A 361 0.30 20.85 -20.79
N PHE A 362 1.16 21.13 -19.81
CA PHE A 362 2.61 21.11 -20.03
C PHE A 362 3.11 19.75 -20.55
N LEU A 363 2.65 18.65 -19.98
CA LEU A 363 3.05 17.31 -20.43
C LEU A 363 2.49 16.99 -21.82
N ARG A 364 1.24 17.38 -22.10
CA ARG A 364 0.59 17.20 -23.41
C ARG A 364 1.34 17.99 -24.51
N ASP A 365 1.66 19.24 -24.22
CA ASP A 365 2.23 20.17 -25.21
C ASP A 365 3.75 20.02 -25.37
N ASN A 366 4.41 19.25 -24.50
CA ASN A 366 5.85 18.99 -24.53
C ASN A 366 6.17 17.47 -24.56
N PRO A 367 5.85 16.77 -25.65
CA PRO A 367 5.98 15.31 -25.72
C PRO A 367 7.42 14.80 -25.52
N GLU A 368 8.44 15.58 -25.87
CA GLU A 368 9.83 15.22 -25.62
C GLU A 368 10.14 15.19 -24.13
N LYS A 369 9.71 16.24 -23.38
CA LYS A 369 9.88 16.27 -21.93
C LYS A 369 9.10 15.16 -21.22
N ALA A 370 7.88 14.88 -21.69
CA ALA A 370 7.09 13.77 -21.19
C ALA A 370 7.80 12.42 -21.43
N ARG A 371 8.47 12.24 -22.57
CA ARG A 371 9.27 11.05 -22.90
C ARG A 371 10.48 10.91 -21.98
N ASP A 372 11.20 12.00 -21.72
CA ASP A 372 12.33 12.01 -20.78
C ASP A 372 11.86 11.68 -19.36
N MET A 373 10.74 12.24 -18.94
CA MET A 373 10.13 11.89 -17.63
C MET A 373 9.73 10.43 -17.56
N ARG A 374 9.20 9.84 -18.64
CA ARG A 374 8.90 8.40 -18.71
C ARG A 374 10.16 7.56 -18.43
N LYS A 375 11.24 7.87 -19.10
CA LYS A 375 12.53 7.19 -18.93
C LYS A 375 13.02 7.32 -17.49
N ASN A 376 13.07 8.53 -16.96
CA ASN A 376 13.52 8.82 -15.61
C ASN A 376 12.64 8.12 -14.55
N CYS A 377 11.32 8.07 -14.78
CA CYS A 377 10.37 7.41 -13.91
C CYS A 377 10.65 5.89 -13.84
N ARG A 378 10.87 5.24 -14.99
CA ARG A 378 11.26 3.83 -15.06
C ARG A 378 12.63 3.57 -14.42
N GLU A 379 13.62 4.42 -14.67
CA GLU A 379 14.95 4.31 -14.06
C GLU A 379 14.88 4.47 -12.52
N LEU A 380 14.06 5.39 -12.03
CA LEU A 380 13.82 5.56 -10.59
C LEU A 380 13.23 4.28 -9.98
N TYR A 381 12.23 3.68 -10.65
CA TYR A 381 11.66 2.40 -10.22
C TYR A 381 12.73 1.30 -10.14
N LEU A 382 13.48 1.10 -11.21
CA LEU A 382 14.53 0.07 -11.29
C LEU A 382 15.61 0.23 -10.22
N ARG A 383 15.92 1.48 -9.86
CA ARG A 383 16.94 1.80 -8.85
C ARG A 383 16.45 1.64 -7.40
N LYS A 384 15.16 1.84 -7.12
CA LYS A 384 14.67 1.96 -5.73
C LYS A 384 13.53 1.04 -5.36
N TYR A 385 12.65 0.67 -6.29
CA TYR A 385 11.30 0.19 -5.99
C TYR A 385 10.95 -1.16 -6.62
N THR A 386 11.97 -1.91 -7.10
CA THR A 386 11.73 -3.29 -7.56
C THR A 386 11.47 -4.22 -6.38
N THR A 387 10.79 -5.32 -6.65
CA THR A 387 10.52 -6.37 -5.65
C THR A 387 11.79 -6.84 -4.98
N GLU A 388 12.87 -7.07 -5.75
CA GLU A 388 14.14 -7.59 -5.27
C GLU A 388 14.84 -6.62 -4.32
N ILE A 389 14.86 -5.33 -4.67
CA ILE A 389 15.48 -4.28 -3.83
C ILE A 389 14.74 -4.15 -2.51
N CYS A 390 13.40 -4.06 -2.55
CA CYS A 390 12.61 -3.82 -1.36
C CYS A 390 12.53 -5.06 -0.47
N THR A 391 12.28 -6.24 -1.03
CA THR A 391 12.26 -7.49 -0.25
C THR A 391 13.62 -7.89 0.26
N GLY A 392 14.71 -7.56 -0.46
CA GLY A 392 16.09 -7.73 0.00
C GLY A 392 16.39 -6.99 1.31
N LYS A 393 15.74 -5.84 1.55
CA LYS A 393 15.84 -5.13 2.84
C LYS A 393 15.17 -5.93 3.96
N TYR A 394 14.03 -6.59 3.71
CA TYR A 394 13.42 -7.53 4.68
C TYR A 394 14.33 -8.73 4.97
N VAL A 395 14.95 -9.33 3.94
CA VAL A 395 15.92 -10.41 4.12
C VAL A 395 17.06 -9.96 5.03
N SER A 396 17.61 -8.79 4.79
CA SER A 396 18.68 -8.21 5.61
C SER A 396 18.25 -7.94 7.04
N LEU A 397 17.02 -7.43 7.24
CA LEU A 397 16.42 -7.20 8.56
C LEU A 397 16.31 -8.52 9.33
N PHE A 398 15.78 -9.59 8.71
CA PHE A 398 15.58 -10.87 9.38
C PHE A 398 16.89 -11.62 9.62
N ARG A 399 17.88 -11.50 8.75
CA ARG A 399 19.21 -12.04 9.01
C ARG A 399 19.80 -11.45 10.30
N LYS A 400 19.71 -10.13 10.49
CA LYS A 400 20.17 -9.46 11.71
C LYS A 400 19.35 -9.85 12.92
N LEU A 401 18.01 -9.88 12.79
CA LEU A 401 17.09 -10.13 13.90
C LEU A 401 17.17 -11.58 14.45
N LEU A 402 17.41 -12.56 13.58
CA LEU A 402 17.40 -13.98 13.91
C LEU A 402 18.81 -14.60 14.02
N GLN A 403 19.86 -13.81 13.90
CA GLN A 403 21.22 -14.27 14.24
C GLN A 403 21.23 -14.70 15.71
N PRO A 404 21.95 -15.80 16.07
CA PRO A 404 22.24 -16.07 17.47
C PRO A 404 22.92 -14.83 18.07
N GLU A 405 22.51 -14.39 19.25
CA GLU A 405 23.29 -13.42 20.01
C GLU A 405 24.67 -14.07 20.20
N THR A 406 25.68 -13.56 19.50
CA THR A 406 27.07 -13.95 19.74
C THR A 406 27.42 -13.51 21.16
N GLY A 407 27.29 -14.43 22.08
CA GLY A 407 27.69 -14.25 23.48
C GLY A 407 29.21 -14.17 23.61
N GLU A 408 29.81 -13.08 23.13
CA GLU A 408 31.19 -12.72 23.36
C GLU A 408 31.37 -11.20 23.23
N GLU A 409 30.80 -10.46 24.16
CA GLU A 409 31.30 -9.11 24.48
C GLU A 409 30.78 -8.73 25.88
N ASN A 410 31.24 -9.44 26.92
CA ASN A 410 31.31 -8.95 28.30
C ASN A 410 31.91 -10.03 29.20
N ARG A 411 33.20 -10.37 28.93
CA ARG A 411 34.10 -10.94 29.92
C ARG A 411 35.49 -10.39 29.62
N VAL A 412 35.71 -9.15 30.02
CA VAL A 412 37.03 -8.68 30.46
C VAL A 412 36.80 -7.69 31.59
#